data_2a3517f043afc13cf01640314df62001
#
_entry.id   2a3517f043afc13cf01640314df62001
#
_cell.length_a   1.000
_cell.length_b   1.000
_cell.length_c   1.000
_cell.angle_alpha   90.00
_cell.angle_beta   90.00
_cell.angle_gamma   90.00
#
_symmetry.space_group_name_H-M   'P 1'
#
loop_
_entity.id
_entity.type
_entity.pdbx_description
1 polymer ?
#
loop_
_entity_poly.entity_id
_entity_poly.type
_entity_poly.pdbx_seq_one_letter_code
_entity_poly.pdbx_strand_id
1 'polypeptide(L)'
;MEKYKLELNKESSKYLQIYNYIKKLIIDNKIKEHEKLPPIRKLANYMNVNNATIVKVYELLEKEGYVYKIVGSGTFVSNMKLKKEKNKYD
;
A
#
# COMPACT_ATOMS: atom_id res chain seq x y z
N MET A 1 -1.13 -5.34 -13.30
CA MET A 1 -1.88 -5.21 -12.02
C MET A 1 -2.09 -6.53 -11.27
N GLU A 2 -1.57 -7.62 -11.79
CA GLU A 2 -1.80 -8.93 -11.14
C GLU A 2 -1.31 -9.00 -9.70
N LYS A 3 -0.24 -8.29 -9.35
CA LYS A 3 0.25 -8.24 -7.97
C LYS A 3 -0.80 -7.75 -6.99
N TYR A 4 -1.74 -6.96 -7.47
CA TYR A 4 -2.74 -6.31 -6.61
C TYR A 4 -4.09 -6.99 -6.68
N LYS A 5 -4.13 -8.21 -7.19
CA LYS A 5 -5.36 -8.99 -7.27
C LYS A 5 -5.78 -9.43 -5.86
N LEU A 6 -6.95 -9.00 -5.44
CA LEU A 6 -7.46 -9.28 -4.11
C LEU A 6 -8.97 -9.44 -4.17
N GLU A 7 -9.48 -10.53 -3.61
CA GLU A 7 -10.91 -10.71 -3.46
C GLU A 7 -11.33 -10.14 -2.11
N LEU A 8 -12.21 -9.13 -2.16
CA LEU A 8 -12.71 -8.49 -0.95
C LEU A 8 -13.91 -9.25 -0.42
N ASN A 9 -13.96 -9.40 0.89
CA ASN A 9 -15.10 -10.02 1.55
C ASN A 9 -15.85 -8.97 2.38
N LYS A 10 -16.95 -9.36 3.04
CA LYS A 10 -17.79 -8.45 3.81
C LYS A 10 -17.48 -8.46 5.30
N GLU A 11 -16.50 -9.23 5.73
CA GLU A 11 -16.21 -9.42 7.16
C GLU A 11 -15.51 -8.24 7.81
N SER A 12 -14.76 -7.46 7.03
CA SER A 12 -14.08 -6.27 7.53
C SER A 12 -14.14 -5.16 6.49
N SER A 13 -13.71 -3.95 6.87
CA SER A 13 -13.76 -2.83 5.95
C SER A 13 -12.86 -3.09 4.73
N LYS A 14 -13.30 -2.63 3.56
CA LYS A 14 -12.54 -2.79 2.33
C LYS A 14 -11.16 -2.15 2.46
N TYR A 15 -11.10 -0.98 3.07
CA TYR A 15 -9.85 -0.27 3.19
C TYR A 15 -8.83 -1.03 4.03
N LEU A 16 -9.26 -1.66 5.13
CA LEU A 16 -8.35 -2.48 5.95
C LEU A 16 -7.87 -3.72 5.23
N GLN A 17 -8.74 -4.37 4.47
CA GLN A 17 -8.36 -5.54 3.68
C GLN A 17 -7.30 -5.15 2.64
N ILE A 18 -7.49 -4.04 1.96
CA ILE A 18 -6.56 -3.57 0.94
C ILE A 18 -5.25 -3.13 1.59
N TYR A 19 -5.34 -2.39 2.70
CA TYR A 19 -4.16 -1.96 3.45
C TYR A 19 -3.31 -3.17 3.85
N ASN A 20 -3.91 -4.16 4.49
CA ASN A 20 -3.19 -5.35 4.95
C ASN A 20 -2.58 -6.14 3.79
N TYR A 21 -3.29 -6.21 2.67
CA TYR A 21 -2.80 -6.91 1.50
C TYR A 21 -1.54 -6.24 0.92
N ILE A 22 -1.59 -4.93 0.72
CA ILE A 22 -0.44 -4.19 0.17
C ILE A 22 0.73 -4.22 1.16
N LYS A 23 0.44 -4.05 2.44
CA LYS A 23 1.46 -4.16 3.50
C LYS A 23 2.18 -5.50 3.41
N LYS A 24 1.43 -6.58 3.23
CA LYS A 24 2.02 -7.91 3.12
C LYS A 24 2.87 -8.04 1.86
N LEU A 25 2.43 -7.47 0.73
CA LEU A 25 3.23 -7.47 -0.49
C LEU A 25 4.57 -6.79 -0.27
N ILE A 26 4.58 -5.71 0.48
CA ILE A 26 5.80 -4.96 0.80
C ILE A 26 6.70 -5.79 1.71
N ILE A 27 6.15 -6.33 2.79
CA ILE A 27 6.90 -7.10 3.78
C ILE A 27 7.51 -8.35 3.14
N ASP A 28 6.75 -9.03 2.29
CA ASP A 28 7.21 -10.24 1.61
C ASP A 28 8.07 -9.95 0.39
N ASN A 29 8.37 -8.69 0.14
CA ASN A 29 9.21 -8.24 -0.98
C ASN A 29 8.66 -8.66 -2.35
N LYS A 30 7.32 -8.76 -2.45
CA LYS A 30 6.63 -9.00 -3.72
C LYS A 30 6.58 -7.73 -4.56
N ILE A 31 6.50 -6.58 -3.90
CA ILE A 31 6.75 -5.29 -4.53
C ILE A 31 8.00 -4.73 -3.87
N LYS A 32 8.89 -4.20 -4.70
CA LYS A 32 10.26 -3.91 -4.29
C LYS A 32 10.43 -2.51 -3.74
N GLU A 33 11.48 -2.33 -2.95
CA GLU A 33 11.94 -1.01 -2.49
C GLU A 33 11.97 -0.03 -3.65
N HIS A 34 11.39 1.13 -3.43
CA HIS A 34 11.31 2.24 -4.40
C HIS A 34 10.45 1.93 -5.64
N GLU A 35 9.79 0.78 -5.67
CA GLU A 35 8.82 0.49 -6.72
C GLU A 35 7.62 1.41 -6.56
N LYS A 36 7.12 1.95 -7.67
CA LYS A 36 5.98 2.86 -7.65
C LYS A 36 4.68 2.07 -7.51
N LEU A 37 3.83 2.49 -6.58
CA LEU A 37 2.50 1.92 -6.45
C LEU A 37 1.61 2.40 -7.62
N PRO A 38 0.57 1.65 -7.96
CA PRO A 38 -0.36 2.10 -9.00
C PRO A 38 -0.99 3.45 -8.64
N PRO A 39 -1.30 4.27 -9.64
CA PRO A 39 -2.08 5.49 -9.40
C PRO A 39 -3.40 5.14 -8.70
N ILE A 40 -3.84 6.01 -7.81
CA ILE A 40 -5.04 5.79 -7.00
C ILE A 40 -6.23 5.37 -7.86
N ARG A 41 -6.52 6.13 -8.91
CA ARG A 41 -7.67 5.87 -9.77
C ARG A 41 -7.60 4.49 -10.43
N LYS A 42 -6.40 4.11 -10.90
CA LYS A 42 -6.23 2.82 -11.57
C LYS A 42 -6.44 1.67 -10.59
N LEU A 43 -5.88 1.76 -9.40
CA LEU A 43 -6.05 0.70 -8.42
C LEU A 43 -7.50 0.61 -7.94
N ALA A 44 -8.15 1.77 -7.72
CA ALA A 44 -9.55 1.80 -7.32
C ALA A 44 -10.44 1.12 -8.37
N ASN A 45 -10.21 1.42 -9.65
CA ASN A 45 -10.95 0.78 -10.73
C ASN A 45 -10.67 -0.72 -10.78
N TYR A 46 -9.42 -1.12 -10.63
CA TYR A 46 -9.04 -2.53 -10.69
C TYR A 46 -9.69 -3.33 -9.56
N MET A 47 -9.76 -2.75 -8.37
CA MET A 47 -10.34 -3.40 -7.20
C MET A 47 -11.84 -3.15 -7.04
N ASN A 48 -12.41 -2.34 -7.93
CA ASN A 48 -13.83 -1.98 -7.89
C ASN A 48 -14.23 -1.34 -6.56
N VAL A 49 -13.45 -0.35 -6.14
CA VAL A 49 -13.73 0.44 -4.94
C VAL A 49 -13.64 1.93 -5.27
N ASN A 50 -14.08 2.77 -4.34
CA ASN A 50 -14.01 4.22 -4.53
C ASN A 50 -12.56 4.70 -4.44
N ASN A 51 -12.25 5.78 -5.16
CA ASN A 51 -10.94 6.43 -5.08
C ASN A 51 -10.61 6.77 -3.63
N ALA A 52 -11.59 7.26 -2.87
CA ALA A 52 -11.39 7.64 -1.47
C ALA A 52 -10.87 6.47 -0.62
N THR A 53 -11.30 5.25 -0.94
CA THR A 53 -10.83 4.06 -0.23
C THR A 53 -9.33 3.87 -0.44
N ILE A 54 -8.86 4.01 -1.68
CA ILE A 54 -7.43 3.85 -1.98
C ILE A 54 -6.62 5.01 -1.41
N VAL A 55 -7.15 6.24 -1.47
CA VAL A 55 -6.49 7.39 -0.82
C VAL A 55 -6.23 7.07 0.65
N LYS A 56 -7.24 6.56 1.34
CA LYS A 56 -7.13 6.22 2.76
C LYS A 56 -6.10 5.12 3.01
N VAL A 57 -6.07 4.11 2.13
CA VAL A 57 -5.08 3.02 2.21
C VAL A 57 -3.66 3.58 2.07
N TYR A 58 -3.44 4.41 1.04
CA TYR A 58 -2.10 4.97 0.79
C TYR A 58 -1.67 5.90 1.91
N GLU A 59 -2.59 6.70 2.46
CA GLU A 59 -2.29 7.57 3.59
C GLU A 59 -1.86 6.76 4.82
N LEU A 60 -2.55 5.65 5.09
CA LEU A 60 -2.21 4.81 6.23
C LEU A 60 -0.87 4.11 6.02
N LEU A 61 -0.62 3.62 4.81
CA LEU A 61 0.68 3.02 4.47
C LEU A 61 1.82 4.03 4.66
N GLU A 62 1.59 5.28 4.27
CA GLU A 62 2.57 6.35 4.43
C GLU A 62 2.79 6.67 5.90
N LYS A 63 1.73 6.80 6.66
CA LYS A 63 1.79 7.07 8.09
C LYS A 63 2.57 6.00 8.83
N GLU A 64 2.39 4.75 8.44
CA GLU A 64 3.06 3.62 9.08
C GLU A 64 4.47 3.37 8.50
N GLY A 65 4.89 4.16 7.52
CA GLY A 65 6.26 4.09 7.02
C GLY A 65 6.51 3.05 5.95
N TYR A 66 5.46 2.45 5.38
CA TYR A 66 5.63 1.44 4.32
C TYR A 66 5.83 2.05 2.95
N VAL A 67 5.35 3.27 2.76
CA VAL A 67 5.49 3.97 1.48
C VAL A 67 5.85 5.43 1.74
N TYR A 68 6.34 6.11 0.70
CA TYR A 68 6.59 7.55 0.74
C TYR A 68 6.05 8.18 -0.54
N LYS A 69 5.70 9.46 -0.45
CA LYS A 69 5.09 10.19 -1.55
C LYS A 69 6.06 11.23 -2.09
N ILE A 70 6.18 11.28 -3.41
CA ILE A 70 6.90 12.36 -4.09
C ILE A 70 5.86 13.15 -4.88
N VAL A 71 5.66 14.40 -4.48
CA VAL A 71 4.66 15.27 -5.11
C VAL A 71 4.94 15.38 -6.61
N GLY A 72 3.89 15.19 -7.42
CA GLY A 72 4.02 15.22 -8.87
C GLY A 72 4.54 13.93 -9.50
N SER A 73 4.99 12.98 -8.71
CA SER A 73 5.58 11.74 -9.22
C SER A 73 4.79 10.50 -8.81
N GLY A 74 4.38 10.39 -7.55
CA GLY A 74 3.58 9.26 -7.09
C GLY A 74 3.97 8.76 -5.71
N THR A 75 3.52 7.55 -5.40
CA THR A 75 3.77 6.88 -4.12
C THR A 75 4.66 5.67 -4.38
N PHE A 76 5.68 5.51 -3.55
CA PHE A 76 6.74 4.52 -3.74
C PHE A 76 6.95 3.69 -2.48
N VAL A 77 7.43 2.47 -2.64
CA VAL A 77 7.72 1.56 -1.52
C VAL A 77 8.95 2.04 -0.76
N SER A 78 8.83 2.13 0.57
CA SER A 78 9.93 2.56 1.44
C SER A 78 10.99 1.47 1.59
N ASN A 79 12.15 1.85 2.13
CA ASN A 79 13.21 0.91 2.45
C ASN A 79 12.84 0.12 3.71
N MET A 80 12.47 -1.14 3.55
CA MET A 80 12.04 -2.00 4.65
C MET A 80 13.15 -2.27 5.67
N LYS A 81 14.40 -2.20 5.24
CA LYS A 81 15.52 -2.37 6.14
C LYS A 81 15.54 -1.25 7.19
N LEU A 82 15.33 -0.01 6.75
CA LEU A 82 15.25 1.12 7.66
C LEU A 82 14.07 0.98 8.61
N LYS A 83 12.92 0.52 8.11
CA LYS A 83 11.75 0.32 8.95
C LYS A 83 12.00 -0.73 10.02
N LYS A 84 12.64 -1.84 9.67
CA LYS A 84 12.98 -2.89 10.62
C LYS A 84 13.92 -2.38 11.71
N GLU A 85 14.92 -1.59 11.34
CA GLU A 85 15.85 -0.99 12.29
C GLU A 85 15.11 -0.06 13.24
N LYS A 86 14.22 0.76 12.73
CA LYS A 86 13.40 1.65 13.55
C LYS A 86 12.56 0.89 14.55
N ASN A 87 11.91 -0.19 14.13
CA ASN A 87 11.09 -1.02 15.01
C ASN A 87 11.91 -1.71 16.09
N LYS A 88 13.14 -2.03 15.79
CA LYS A 88 14.04 -2.69 16.73
C LYS A 88 14.28 -1.85 18.00
N TYR A 89 14.24 -0.54 17.88
CA TYR A 89 14.53 0.36 18.99
C TYR A 89 13.30 0.92 19.68
N ASP A 90 12.11 0.49 19.27
CA ASP A 90 10.86 0.86 19.94
C ASP A 90 10.57 -0.05 21.18
#